data_188461886720ab62350d56c7e6d3677e
#
_entry.id   188461886720ab62350d56c7e6d3677e
#
_cell.length_a   1.000
_cell.length_b   1.000
_cell.length_c   1.000
_cell.angle_alpha   90.00
_cell.angle_beta   90.00
_cell.angle_gamma   90.00
#
_symmetry.space_group_name_H-M   'P 1'
#
loop_
_entity.id
_entity.type
_entity.pdbx_description
1 polymer ?
#
loop_
_entity_poly.entity_id
_entity_poly.type
_entity_poly.pdbx_seq_one_letter_code
_entity_poly.pdbx_strand_id
1 'polypeptide(L)'
;PFFFNDTATTEIYTLSLHDALPILLLEEKERRRIKGLVINKFRGDVEILRPGLSMLEEKTHLPVVGVVPYLKVDIEDEDSLSQRLEMRDGKKPLDAAIIRLPHLSNFTDFMPLEQHPLLGVRYVSNAHELGAPDLILLPGTKNTVDDLLWLRQCGLETALLKLAAKGTPVLGVCGGYQMLGQTLDDPTGSESGRPQTLRGLGLLPTRTVFSEQKRRVQVKATVAAAPFAGAELEGYEIHTGVTEAEGEPFAHYSDGGREGCVQGNVFGTYLHGLFDTGTLTEALAGWLCRRKGIDPSDAALIPMEEYRRQQFDILADGVRGALDMDAVYAAMGMEKR
;
A
#
# COMPACT_ATOMS: atom_id res chain seq x y z
N PRO A 1 -11.87 -9.03 -12.85
CA PRO A 1 -12.41 -9.76 -11.71
C PRO A 1 -13.91 -9.91 -11.91
N PHE A 2 -14.36 -11.14 -12.17
CA PHE A 2 -15.78 -11.43 -12.34
C PHE A 2 -16.30 -11.99 -11.02
N PHE A 3 -17.35 -11.38 -10.50
CA PHE A 3 -18.06 -11.84 -9.31
C PHE A 3 -19.13 -12.85 -9.74
N PHE A 4 -19.19 -13.98 -9.07
CA PHE A 4 -20.22 -15.00 -9.25
C PHE A 4 -21.16 -15.00 -8.03
N ASN A 5 -22.45 -14.89 -8.29
CA ASN A 5 -23.50 -15.04 -7.30
C ASN A 5 -24.43 -16.20 -7.66
N ASP A 6 -24.47 -17.15 -6.78
CA ASP A 6 -25.46 -18.19 -6.49
C ASP A 6 -26.40 -18.75 -7.58
N THR A 7 -25.88 -19.61 -8.46
CA THR A 7 -26.48 -20.93 -8.79
C THR A 7 -25.46 -21.72 -9.61
N ALA A 8 -24.94 -22.82 -9.10
CA ALA A 8 -23.81 -23.57 -9.64
C ALA A 8 -23.89 -23.92 -11.14
N THR A 9 -25.08 -24.17 -11.67
CA THR A 9 -25.28 -24.51 -13.08
C THR A 9 -25.15 -23.29 -14.01
N THR A 10 -25.66 -22.14 -13.60
CA THR A 10 -25.56 -20.89 -14.39
C THR A 10 -24.13 -20.37 -14.39
N GLU A 11 -23.40 -20.55 -13.31
CA GLU A 11 -22.00 -20.14 -13.16
C GLU A 11 -21.06 -20.94 -14.10
N ILE A 12 -21.26 -22.24 -14.21
CA ILE A 12 -20.47 -23.10 -15.11
C ILE A 12 -20.63 -22.68 -16.58
N TYR A 13 -21.86 -22.39 -17.02
CA TYR A 13 -22.10 -21.94 -18.39
C TYR A 13 -21.52 -20.53 -18.63
N THR A 14 -21.61 -19.65 -17.67
CA THR A 14 -21.08 -18.28 -17.76
C THR A 14 -19.56 -18.28 -17.80
N LEU A 15 -18.89 -19.06 -16.95
CA LEU A 15 -17.43 -19.21 -16.95
C LEU A 15 -16.94 -19.69 -18.33
N SER A 16 -17.50 -20.80 -18.83
CA SER A 16 -17.03 -21.39 -20.08
C SER A 16 -17.25 -20.54 -21.33
N LEU A 17 -18.26 -19.67 -21.34
CA LEU A 17 -18.54 -18.77 -22.46
C LEU A 17 -17.72 -17.49 -22.41
N HIS A 18 -17.62 -16.84 -21.24
CA HIS A 18 -16.90 -15.59 -21.10
C HIS A 18 -15.38 -15.76 -21.15
N ASP A 19 -14.84 -16.85 -20.62
CA ASP A 19 -13.40 -17.09 -20.61
C ASP A 19 -12.88 -17.66 -21.93
N ALA A 20 -13.71 -18.39 -22.67
CA ALA A 20 -13.37 -18.88 -24.02
C ALA A 20 -13.46 -17.77 -25.08
N LEU A 21 -14.39 -16.82 -24.95
CA LEU A 21 -14.67 -15.82 -25.97
C LEU A 21 -13.45 -14.96 -26.34
N PRO A 22 -12.65 -14.42 -25.40
CA PRO A 22 -11.46 -13.65 -25.75
C PRO A 22 -10.45 -14.45 -26.60
N ILE A 23 -10.30 -15.75 -26.31
CA ILE A 23 -9.37 -16.62 -27.05
C ILE A 23 -9.86 -16.89 -28.46
N LEU A 24 -11.18 -17.06 -28.61
CA LEU A 24 -11.79 -17.30 -29.93
C LEU A 24 -11.76 -16.06 -30.82
N LEU A 25 -11.65 -14.87 -30.26
CA LEU A 25 -11.53 -13.60 -30.99
C LEU A 25 -10.09 -13.31 -31.47
N LEU A 26 -9.10 -14.04 -30.97
CA LEU A 26 -7.70 -13.87 -31.39
C LEU A 26 -7.48 -14.40 -32.82
N GLU A 27 -6.57 -13.75 -33.53
CA GLU A 27 -6.08 -14.27 -34.80
C GLU A 27 -5.36 -15.63 -34.62
N GLU A 28 -5.37 -16.46 -35.65
CA GLU A 28 -4.78 -17.82 -35.59
C GLU A 28 -3.30 -17.78 -35.14
N LYS A 29 -2.53 -16.77 -35.60
CA LYS A 29 -1.12 -16.58 -35.26
C LYS A 29 -0.94 -16.27 -33.74
N GLU A 30 -1.86 -15.56 -33.16
CA GLU A 30 -1.85 -15.24 -31.72
C GLU A 30 -2.30 -16.42 -30.88
N ARG A 31 -3.39 -17.09 -31.31
CA ARG A 31 -3.94 -18.27 -30.64
C ARG A 31 -2.92 -19.40 -30.52
N ARG A 32 -2.09 -19.61 -31.55
CA ARG A 32 -1.02 -20.63 -31.53
C ARG A 32 0.04 -20.41 -30.46
N ARG A 33 0.14 -19.19 -29.89
CA ARG A 33 1.06 -18.89 -28.79
C ARG A 33 0.52 -19.32 -27.43
N ILE A 34 -0.79 -19.47 -27.29
CA ILE A 34 -1.42 -19.96 -26.07
C ILE A 34 -1.25 -21.46 -26.01
N LYS A 35 -0.68 -21.97 -24.93
CA LYS A 35 -0.34 -23.39 -24.78
C LYS A 35 -1.19 -24.10 -23.72
N GLY A 36 -1.89 -23.37 -22.89
CA GLY A 36 -2.77 -23.90 -21.86
C GLY A 36 -3.52 -22.79 -21.14
N LEU A 37 -4.50 -23.18 -20.35
CA LEU A 37 -5.37 -22.31 -19.59
C LEU A 37 -5.17 -22.57 -18.10
N VAL A 38 -5.24 -21.53 -17.28
CA VAL A 38 -5.21 -21.61 -15.82
C VAL A 38 -6.41 -20.83 -15.27
N ILE A 39 -7.21 -21.48 -14.46
CA ILE A 39 -8.23 -20.79 -13.66
C ILE A 39 -7.56 -20.27 -12.39
N ASN A 40 -7.58 -18.95 -12.17
CA ASN A 40 -6.90 -18.34 -11.05
C ASN A 40 -7.89 -17.76 -10.02
N LYS A 41 -7.48 -17.73 -8.75
CA LYS A 41 -8.27 -17.20 -7.61
C LYS A 41 -9.64 -17.88 -7.48
N PHE A 42 -9.71 -19.17 -7.77
CA PHE A 42 -10.96 -19.92 -7.71
C PHE A 42 -11.48 -20.03 -6.26
N ARG A 43 -12.77 -19.79 -6.10
CA ARG A 43 -13.48 -19.93 -4.81
C ARG A 43 -14.59 -20.94 -5.00
N GLY A 44 -14.51 -22.09 -4.37
CA GLY A 44 -15.51 -23.14 -4.44
C GLY A 44 -14.91 -24.53 -4.50
N ASP A 45 -15.76 -25.52 -4.81
CA ASP A 45 -15.34 -26.91 -5.01
C ASP A 45 -14.95 -27.15 -6.46
N VAL A 46 -13.71 -27.58 -6.69
CA VAL A 46 -13.17 -27.89 -8.02
C VAL A 46 -13.95 -29.02 -8.71
N GLU A 47 -14.52 -29.95 -7.94
CA GLU A 47 -15.32 -31.04 -8.52
C GLU A 47 -16.59 -30.52 -9.21
N ILE A 48 -17.21 -29.46 -8.67
CA ILE A 48 -18.36 -28.79 -9.29
C ILE A 48 -17.93 -28.05 -10.57
N LEU A 49 -16.70 -27.58 -10.65
CA LEU A 49 -16.18 -26.86 -11.80
C LEU A 49 -15.79 -27.80 -12.98
N ARG A 50 -15.50 -29.07 -12.72
CA ARG A 50 -15.00 -30.05 -13.76
C ARG A 50 -15.75 -30.03 -15.10
N PRO A 51 -17.10 -30.04 -15.13
CA PRO A 51 -17.81 -29.95 -16.41
C PRO A 51 -17.51 -28.67 -17.18
N GLY A 52 -17.34 -27.54 -16.48
CA GLY A 52 -16.97 -26.26 -17.08
C GLY A 52 -15.55 -26.26 -17.66
N LEU A 53 -14.60 -26.94 -17.01
CA LEU A 53 -13.24 -27.10 -17.53
C LEU A 53 -13.23 -27.88 -18.81
N SER A 54 -13.97 -29.01 -18.87
CA SER A 54 -14.09 -29.81 -20.07
C SER A 54 -14.72 -29.04 -21.24
N MET A 55 -15.75 -28.21 -20.95
CA MET A 55 -16.36 -27.33 -21.96
C MET A 55 -15.38 -26.27 -22.47
N LEU A 56 -14.52 -25.77 -21.60
CA LEU A 56 -13.49 -24.77 -21.95
C LEU A 56 -12.47 -25.42 -22.92
N GLU A 57 -11.98 -26.62 -22.59
CA GLU A 57 -11.05 -27.37 -23.43
C GLU A 57 -11.65 -27.72 -24.80
N GLU A 58 -12.90 -28.18 -24.81
CA GLU A 58 -13.61 -28.50 -26.07
C GLU A 58 -13.73 -27.24 -26.96
N LYS A 59 -14.10 -26.09 -26.40
CA LYS A 59 -14.31 -24.87 -27.19
C LYS A 59 -13.00 -24.20 -27.63
N THR A 60 -11.96 -24.23 -26.82
CA THR A 60 -10.70 -23.53 -27.10
C THR A 60 -9.67 -24.41 -27.78
N HIS A 61 -9.82 -25.75 -27.70
CA HIS A 61 -8.82 -26.76 -28.07
C HIS A 61 -7.47 -26.54 -27.32
N LEU A 62 -7.52 -26.03 -26.10
CA LEU A 62 -6.39 -25.80 -25.23
C LEU A 62 -6.59 -26.55 -23.91
N PRO A 63 -5.56 -27.21 -23.35
CA PRO A 63 -5.68 -27.89 -22.06
C PRO A 63 -5.84 -26.89 -20.91
N VAL A 64 -6.66 -27.24 -19.93
CA VAL A 64 -6.66 -26.56 -18.63
C VAL A 64 -5.57 -27.20 -17.77
N VAL A 65 -4.46 -26.49 -17.58
CA VAL A 65 -3.28 -27.00 -16.88
C VAL A 65 -3.36 -26.79 -15.36
N GLY A 66 -4.43 -26.21 -14.85
CA GLY A 66 -4.69 -26.15 -13.42
C GLY A 66 -5.78 -25.18 -13.00
N VAL A 67 -6.22 -25.36 -11.75
CA VAL A 67 -7.17 -24.50 -11.06
C VAL A 67 -6.53 -24.06 -9.76
N VAL A 68 -6.03 -22.82 -9.73
CA VAL A 68 -5.40 -22.23 -8.54
C VAL A 68 -6.49 -21.70 -7.63
N PRO A 69 -6.62 -22.22 -6.40
CA PRO A 69 -7.59 -21.71 -5.46
C PRO A 69 -7.25 -20.30 -5.02
N TYR A 70 -8.19 -19.62 -4.37
CA TYR A 70 -7.92 -18.36 -3.71
C TYR A 70 -6.96 -18.61 -2.54
N LEU A 71 -5.71 -18.24 -2.70
CA LEU A 71 -4.68 -18.35 -1.69
C LEU A 71 -4.74 -17.13 -0.76
N LYS A 72 -4.70 -17.39 0.54
CA LYS A 72 -4.58 -16.33 1.56
C LYS A 72 -3.10 -15.96 1.67
N VAL A 73 -2.66 -15.08 0.80
CA VAL A 73 -1.31 -14.52 0.81
C VAL A 73 -1.39 -13.02 1.04
N ASP A 74 -0.45 -12.50 1.82
CA ASP A 74 -0.34 -11.08 2.11
C ASP A 74 0.80 -10.48 1.26
N ILE A 75 0.51 -10.31 -0.02
CA ILE A 75 1.40 -9.70 -1.01
C ILE A 75 0.89 -8.30 -1.29
N GLU A 76 1.82 -7.38 -1.57
CA GLU A 76 1.51 -5.99 -1.90
C GLU A 76 0.47 -5.90 -3.02
N ASP A 77 -0.59 -5.15 -2.75
CA ASP A 77 -1.63 -4.87 -3.72
C ASP A 77 -1.21 -3.70 -4.62
N GLU A 78 -1.37 -3.84 -5.92
CA GLU A 78 -1.12 -2.77 -6.89
C GLU A 78 -2.21 -1.69 -6.88
N ASP A 79 -3.39 -2.00 -6.32
CA ASP A 79 -4.57 -1.16 -6.41
C ASP A 79 -4.99 -0.61 -5.03
N SER A 80 -5.28 0.70 -4.96
CA SER A 80 -5.81 1.38 -3.78
C SER A 80 -7.22 0.92 -3.35
N LEU A 81 -7.91 0.14 -4.22
CA LEU A 81 -9.22 -0.46 -3.92
C LEU A 81 -9.13 -1.76 -3.12
N SER A 82 -7.98 -2.05 -2.55
CA SER A 82 -7.73 -3.26 -1.76
C SER A 82 -8.72 -3.42 -0.61
N GLN A 83 -9.15 -4.66 -0.37
CA GLN A 83 -9.95 -5.04 0.80
C GLN A 83 -9.24 -4.72 2.13
N ARG A 84 -7.91 -4.57 2.11
CA ARG A 84 -7.08 -4.16 3.25
C ARG A 84 -7.51 -2.81 3.82
N LEU A 85 -7.93 -1.86 2.95
CA LEU A 85 -8.40 -0.55 3.39
C LEU A 85 -9.72 -0.59 4.19
N GLU A 86 -10.42 -1.72 4.18
CA GLU A 86 -11.65 -1.96 4.93
C GLU A 86 -11.41 -2.75 6.22
N MET A 87 -10.21 -3.36 6.37
CA MET A 87 -9.88 -4.14 7.56
C MET A 87 -9.70 -3.21 8.76
N ARG A 88 -10.41 -3.53 9.83
CA ARG A 88 -10.14 -3.00 11.17
C ARG A 88 -9.38 -4.07 11.91
N ASP A 89 -8.09 -3.82 12.10
CA ASP A 89 -7.27 -4.75 12.85
C ASP A 89 -7.78 -4.84 14.29
N GLY A 90 -7.73 -6.06 14.85
CA GLY A 90 -8.25 -6.34 16.18
C GLY A 90 -7.64 -5.47 17.27
N LYS A 91 -8.07 -5.62 18.51
CA LYS A 91 -7.67 -4.84 19.68
C LYS A 91 -6.19 -5.04 20.03
N LYS A 92 -5.28 -4.43 19.25
CA LYS A 92 -3.87 -4.32 19.60
C LYS A 92 -3.66 -3.16 20.61
N PRO A 93 -2.58 -3.19 21.40
CA PRO A 93 -2.35 -2.21 22.47
C PRO A 93 -2.20 -0.76 22.00
N LEU A 94 -1.65 -0.55 20.81
CA LEU A 94 -1.45 0.75 20.17
C LEU A 94 -2.40 0.92 19.00
N ASP A 95 -2.93 2.13 18.83
CA ASP A 95 -3.88 2.49 17.77
C ASP A 95 -3.24 3.49 16.79
N ALA A 96 -2.99 3.08 15.57
CA ALA A 96 -2.49 3.92 14.48
C ALA A 96 -3.60 4.17 13.44
N ALA A 97 -3.99 5.44 13.30
CA ALA A 97 -5.01 5.86 12.35
C ALA A 97 -4.36 6.42 11.07
N ILE A 98 -4.56 5.74 9.95
CA ILE A 98 -4.16 6.22 8.63
C ILE A 98 -5.34 6.96 8.00
N ILE A 99 -5.14 8.18 7.56
CA ILE A 99 -6.16 8.94 6.86
C ILE A 99 -6.36 8.35 5.45
N ARG A 100 -7.55 7.81 5.19
CA ARG A 100 -7.90 7.26 3.87
C ARG A 100 -8.28 8.41 2.93
N LEU A 101 -7.27 8.99 2.30
CA LEU A 101 -7.44 10.04 1.30
C LEU A 101 -8.15 9.50 0.05
N PRO A 102 -8.96 10.30 -0.67
CA PRO A 102 -9.62 9.89 -1.91
C PRO A 102 -8.65 9.41 -3.01
N HIS A 103 -7.49 10.08 -3.12
CA HIS A 103 -6.45 9.74 -4.10
C HIS A 103 -5.24 9.07 -3.44
N LEU A 104 -5.47 8.34 -2.33
CA LEU A 104 -4.44 7.60 -1.59
C LEU A 104 -3.51 6.85 -2.55
N SER A 105 -2.21 6.96 -2.33
CA SER A 105 -1.18 6.23 -3.06
C SER A 105 -0.14 5.64 -2.10
N ASN A 106 0.59 4.61 -2.57
CA ASN A 106 1.66 3.98 -1.80
C ASN A 106 1.22 3.52 -0.39
N PHE A 107 -0.02 3.08 -0.24
CA PHE A 107 -0.54 2.59 1.05
C PHE A 107 0.24 1.37 1.57
N THR A 108 0.96 0.67 0.70
CA THR A 108 1.87 -0.42 1.04
C THR A 108 3.01 0.01 1.96
N ASP A 109 3.34 1.31 2.02
CA ASP A 109 4.31 1.86 2.97
C ASP A 109 3.98 1.49 4.42
N PHE A 110 2.70 1.26 4.74
CA PHE A 110 2.25 0.99 6.11
C PHE A 110 2.11 -0.50 6.44
N MET A 111 2.37 -1.40 5.48
CA MET A 111 2.33 -2.85 5.72
C MET A 111 3.21 -3.29 6.90
N PRO A 112 4.44 -2.78 7.07
CA PRO A 112 5.25 -3.16 8.22
C PRO A 112 4.62 -2.79 9.57
N LEU A 113 3.84 -1.70 9.62
CA LEU A 113 3.10 -1.30 10.82
C LEU A 113 1.90 -2.25 11.07
N GLU A 114 1.19 -2.67 10.01
CA GLU A 114 0.08 -3.63 10.12
C GLU A 114 0.55 -4.98 10.65
N GLN A 115 1.77 -5.41 10.26
CA GLN A 115 2.39 -6.66 10.71
C GLN A 115 2.90 -6.60 12.15
N HIS A 116 3.11 -5.41 12.70
CA HIS A 116 3.65 -5.26 14.05
C HIS A 116 2.65 -5.76 15.11
N PRO A 117 3.04 -6.66 16.02
CA PRO A 117 2.12 -7.31 16.96
C PRO A 117 1.43 -6.34 17.93
N LEU A 118 2.03 -5.20 18.23
CA LEU A 118 1.50 -4.20 19.15
C LEU A 118 0.71 -3.08 18.46
N LEU A 119 0.86 -2.87 17.14
CA LEU A 119 0.23 -1.78 16.39
C LEU A 119 -1.05 -2.25 15.70
N GLY A 120 -2.21 -1.79 16.16
CA GLY A 120 -3.49 -1.88 15.45
C GLY A 120 -3.59 -0.75 14.44
N VAL A 121 -3.55 -1.09 13.15
CA VAL A 121 -3.65 -0.11 12.06
C VAL A 121 -5.08 -0.07 11.54
N ARG A 122 -5.61 1.12 11.33
CA ARG A 122 -6.94 1.31 10.76
C ARG A 122 -6.99 2.52 9.84
N TYR A 123 -7.75 2.39 8.77
CA TYR A 123 -7.98 3.47 7.81
C TYR A 123 -9.24 4.24 8.20
N VAL A 124 -9.17 5.57 8.18
CA VAL A 124 -10.24 6.46 8.61
C VAL A 124 -10.59 7.48 7.53
N SER A 125 -11.88 7.67 7.27
CA SER A 125 -12.38 8.54 6.21
C SER A 125 -13.17 9.74 6.73
N ASN A 126 -13.41 9.83 8.03
CA ASN A 126 -14.15 10.92 8.64
C ASN A 126 -13.71 11.20 10.07
N ALA A 127 -14.05 12.37 10.58
CA ALA A 127 -13.62 12.83 11.89
C ALA A 127 -14.13 11.96 13.06
N HIS A 128 -15.28 11.31 12.91
CA HIS A 128 -15.83 10.43 13.96
C HIS A 128 -15.00 9.13 14.08
N GLU A 129 -14.59 8.57 12.94
CA GLU A 129 -13.74 7.39 12.91
C GLU A 129 -12.34 7.65 13.46
N LEU A 130 -11.82 8.89 13.35
CA LEU A 130 -10.48 9.22 13.83
C LEU A 130 -10.32 8.94 15.33
N GLY A 131 -11.31 9.29 16.14
CA GLY A 131 -11.29 9.00 17.58
C GLY A 131 -10.12 9.67 18.32
N ALA A 132 -9.38 8.87 19.09
CA ALA A 132 -8.20 9.30 19.84
C ALA A 132 -7.05 8.29 19.67
N PRO A 133 -6.42 8.23 18.49
CA PRO A 133 -5.35 7.29 18.20
C PRO A 133 -4.05 7.66 18.93
N ASP A 134 -3.16 6.68 19.06
CA ASP A 134 -1.80 6.88 19.58
C ASP A 134 -0.86 7.48 18.50
N LEU A 135 -1.22 7.32 17.22
CA LEU A 135 -0.50 7.86 16.05
C LEU A 135 -1.48 8.21 14.93
N ILE A 136 -1.26 9.34 14.26
CA ILE A 136 -1.95 9.71 13.02
C ILE A 136 -0.95 9.65 11.87
N LEU A 137 -1.33 8.94 10.80
CA LEU A 137 -0.56 8.83 9.58
C LEU A 137 -1.31 9.54 8.44
N LEU A 138 -0.66 10.51 7.82
CA LEU A 138 -1.14 11.22 6.64
C LEU A 138 -0.35 10.70 5.42
N PRO A 139 -0.94 9.84 4.60
CA PRO A 139 -0.23 9.10 3.57
C PRO A 139 0.09 9.93 2.33
N GLY A 140 0.82 9.32 1.39
CA GLY A 140 0.99 9.83 0.05
C GLY A 140 -0.32 9.85 -0.74
N THR A 141 -0.40 10.75 -1.70
CA THR A 141 -1.55 10.91 -2.57
C THR A 141 -1.14 11.27 -4.00
N LYS A 142 -2.01 10.97 -4.96
CA LYS A 142 -1.86 11.36 -6.37
C LYS A 142 -2.37 12.78 -6.66
N ASN A 143 -3.05 13.41 -5.70
CA ASN A 143 -3.54 14.79 -5.82
C ASN A 143 -3.59 15.45 -4.44
N THR A 144 -2.49 16.10 -4.08
CA THR A 144 -2.31 16.71 -2.75
C THR A 144 -3.30 17.84 -2.48
N VAL A 145 -3.60 18.62 -3.50
CA VAL A 145 -4.48 19.79 -3.38
C VAL A 145 -5.92 19.39 -3.12
N ASP A 146 -6.47 18.48 -3.94
CA ASP A 146 -7.86 18.06 -3.80
C ASP A 146 -8.07 17.27 -2.51
N ASP A 147 -7.10 16.46 -2.11
CA ASP A 147 -7.17 15.70 -0.87
C ASP A 147 -7.07 16.60 0.37
N LEU A 148 -6.29 17.70 0.32
CA LEU A 148 -6.30 18.69 1.39
C LEU A 148 -7.67 19.41 1.49
N LEU A 149 -8.29 19.74 0.37
CA LEU A 149 -9.63 20.32 0.36
C LEU A 149 -10.66 19.34 0.89
N TRP A 150 -10.56 18.07 0.54
CA TRP A 150 -11.41 17.01 1.08
C TRP A 150 -11.24 16.86 2.60
N LEU A 151 -10.01 16.89 3.15
CA LEU A 151 -9.74 16.87 4.59
C LEU A 151 -10.52 17.98 5.33
N ARG A 152 -10.61 19.16 4.72
CA ARG A 152 -11.36 20.31 5.26
C ARG A 152 -12.86 20.05 5.24
N GLN A 153 -13.36 19.57 4.10
CA GLN A 153 -14.79 19.34 3.89
C GLN A 153 -15.38 18.26 4.80
N CYS A 154 -14.62 17.18 5.05
CA CYS A 154 -15.05 16.08 5.93
C CYS A 154 -14.76 16.32 7.42
N GLY A 155 -14.16 17.49 7.78
CA GLY A 155 -13.86 17.86 9.16
C GLY A 155 -12.63 17.18 9.78
N LEU A 156 -11.92 16.34 9.02
CA LEU A 156 -10.70 15.65 9.48
C LEU A 156 -9.57 16.63 9.81
N GLU A 157 -9.41 17.72 9.05
CA GLU A 157 -8.43 18.77 9.36
C GLU A 157 -8.58 19.27 10.79
N THR A 158 -9.79 19.68 11.17
CA THR A 158 -10.05 20.21 12.53
C THR A 158 -9.79 19.17 13.62
N ALA A 159 -10.19 17.92 13.38
CA ALA A 159 -9.97 16.83 14.33
C ALA A 159 -8.48 16.50 14.50
N LEU A 160 -7.73 16.43 13.38
CA LEU A 160 -6.29 16.18 13.34
C LEU A 160 -5.54 17.30 14.08
N LEU A 161 -5.81 18.56 13.76
CA LEU A 161 -5.17 19.70 14.41
C LEU A 161 -5.41 19.72 15.92
N LYS A 162 -6.63 19.38 16.36
CA LYS A 162 -6.98 19.28 17.78
C LYS A 162 -6.20 18.18 18.50
N LEU A 163 -6.01 17.02 17.83
CA LEU A 163 -5.25 15.90 18.39
C LEU A 163 -3.75 16.21 18.42
N ALA A 164 -3.19 16.77 17.35
CA ALA A 164 -1.80 17.19 17.29
C ALA A 164 -1.46 18.22 18.39
N ALA A 165 -2.35 19.20 18.62
CA ALA A 165 -2.21 20.18 19.70
C ALA A 165 -2.27 19.55 21.11
N LYS A 166 -2.92 18.39 21.28
CA LYS A 166 -2.92 17.59 22.51
C LYS A 166 -1.70 16.69 22.67
N GLY A 167 -0.80 16.70 21.68
CA GLY A 167 0.42 15.90 21.69
C GLY A 167 0.31 14.54 21.00
N THR A 168 -0.80 14.23 20.31
CA THR A 168 -0.86 13.02 19.47
C THR A 168 0.15 13.15 18.33
N PRO A 169 1.05 12.17 18.14
CA PRO A 169 2.00 12.19 17.05
C PRO A 169 1.33 12.17 15.67
N VAL A 170 1.92 12.91 14.74
CA VAL A 170 1.48 12.95 13.34
C VAL A 170 2.68 12.71 12.44
N LEU A 171 2.59 11.76 11.54
CA LEU A 171 3.60 11.51 10.51
C LEU A 171 2.96 11.65 9.12
N GLY A 172 3.50 12.58 8.32
CA GLY A 172 3.11 12.77 6.92
C GLY A 172 4.15 12.19 5.97
N VAL A 173 3.68 11.46 4.96
CA VAL A 173 4.52 10.87 3.91
C VAL A 173 4.16 11.50 2.57
N CYS A 174 5.15 11.98 1.82
CA CYS A 174 5.02 12.54 0.47
C CYS A 174 3.94 13.63 0.40
N GLY A 175 2.80 13.40 -0.26
CA GLY A 175 1.68 14.35 -0.27
C GLY A 175 1.17 14.70 1.13
N GLY A 176 1.15 13.73 2.05
CA GLY A 176 0.83 13.97 3.45
C GLY A 176 1.81 14.91 4.14
N TYR A 177 3.11 14.78 3.86
CA TYR A 177 4.13 15.72 4.34
C TYR A 177 3.90 17.13 3.80
N GLN A 178 3.61 17.25 2.51
CA GLN A 178 3.29 18.54 1.88
C GLN A 178 2.09 19.20 2.55
N MET A 179 1.02 18.45 2.83
CA MET A 179 -0.18 18.97 3.51
C MET A 179 0.10 19.48 4.93
N LEU A 180 1.08 18.90 5.65
CA LEU A 180 1.46 19.34 7.00
C LEU A 180 2.09 20.73 7.02
N GLY A 181 2.58 21.22 5.88
CA GLY A 181 3.26 22.52 5.74
C GLY A 181 2.33 23.72 5.92
N GLN A 182 2.91 24.91 5.78
CA GLN A 182 2.22 26.20 5.86
C GLN A 182 1.48 26.54 4.57
N THR A 183 2.12 26.29 3.42
CA THR A 183 1.58 26.64 2.10
C THR A 183 1.87 25.56 1.06
N LEU A 184 0.91 25.40 0.16
CA LEU A 184 0.99 24.61 -1.05
C LEU A 184 0.72 25.54 -2.22
N ASP A 185 1.72 25.80 -3.04
CA ASP A 185 1.64 26.69 -4.19
C ASP A 185 1.71 25.91 -5.49
N ASP A 186 0.67 26.01 -6.30
CA ASP A 186 0.54 25.38 -7.62
C ASP A 186 0.41 26.45 -8.70
N PRO A 187 1.52 27.13 -9.05
CA PRO A 187 1.49 28.29 -9.94
C PRO A 187 1.12 27.96 -11.38
N THR A 188 1.32 26.72 -11.79
CA THR A 188 1.03 26.25 -13.17
C THR A 188 -0.26 25.43 -13.24
N GLY A 189 -0.83 25.02 -12.10
CA GLY A 189 -1.95 24.09 -12.07
C GLY A 189 -1.55 22.64 -12.38
N SER A 190 -0.27 22.31 -12.21
CA SER A 190 0.24 20.98 -12.52
C SER A 190 -0.33 19.89 -11.61
N GLU A 191 -0.71 20.24 -10.39
CA GLU A 191 -1.29 19.33 -9.41
C GLU A 191 -2.84 19.33 -9.47
N SER A 192 -3.45 20.50 -9.61
CA SER A 192 -4.90 20.67 -9.46
C SER A 192 -5.65 21.09 -10.72
N GLY A 193 -4.95 21.20 -11.85
CA GLY A 193 -5.52 21.63 -13.14
C GLY A 193 -5.74 23.14 -13.26
N ARG A 194 -5.47 23.93 -12.23
CA ARG A 194 -5.55 25.40 -12.22
C ARG A 194 -4.55 26.01 -11.26
N PRO A 195 -3.96 27.19 -11.60
CA PRO A 195 -3.09 27.90 -10.69
C PRO A 195 -3.80 28.28 -9.39
N GLN A 196 -3.21 27.93 -8.26
CA GLN A 196 -3.73 28.30 -6.94
C GLN A 196 -2.67 28.16 -5.83
N THR A 197 -2.88 28.90 -4.76
CA THR A 197 -2.10 28.77 -3.53
C THR A 197 -3.06 28.44 -2.38
N LEU A 198 -2.75 27.38 -1.64
CA LEU A 198 -3.52 26.95 -0.48
C LEU A 198 -2.70 27.06 0.80
N ARG A 199 -3.39 27.38 1.89
CA ARG A 199 -2.81 27.18 3.20
C ARG A 199 -2.79 25.69 3.51
N GLY A 200 -1.65 25.16 3.96
CA GLY A 200 -1.56 23.81 4.49
C GLY A 200 -2.14 23.69 5.90
N LEU A 201 -1.86 22.58 6.57
CA LEU A 201 -2.26 22.34 7.97
C LEU A 201 -1.47 23.20 8.97
N GLY A 202 -0.32 23.73 8.56
CA GLY A 202 0.50 24.63 9.38
C GLY A 202 1.17 23.97 10.59
N LEU A 203 1.34 22.65 10.56
CA LEU A 203 1.96 21.86 11.62
C LEU A 203 3.49 21.77 11.48
N LEU A 204 4.01 21.97 10.27
CA LEU A 204 5.43 22.03 9.96
C LEU A 204 5.80 23.37 9.34
N PRO A 205 7.00 23.91 9.61
CA PRO A 205 7.48 25.16 9.02
C PRO A 205 8.02 24.90 7.60
N THR A 206 7.14 24.44 6.72
CA THR A 206 7.49 24.06 5.35
C THR A 206 6.58 24.77 4.35
N ARG A 207 7.11 24.98 3.13
CA ARG A 207 6.39 25.55 1.99
C ARG A 207 6.68 24.70 0.78
N THR A 208 5.65 24.24 0.10
CA THR A 208 5.76 23.42 -1.12
C THR A 208 5.33 24.22 -2.33
N VAL A 209 6.17 24.21 -3.37
CA VAL A 209 5.84 24.73 -4.71
C VAL A 209 5.80 23.57 -5.67
N PHE A 210 4.65 23.33 -6.29
CA PHE A 210 4.47 22.28 -7.29
C PHE A 210 5.08 22.67 -8.63
N SER A 211 5.63 21.69 -9.34
CA SER A 211 6.21 21.84 -10.66
C SER A 211 5.97 20.58 -11.48
N GLU A 212 6.12 20.69 -12.80
CA GLU A 212 6.00 19.54 -13.71
C GLU A 212 7.17 18.53 -13.56
N GLN A 213 8.25 18.95 -12.91
CA GLN A 213 9.41 18.08 -12.71
C GLN A 213 9.14 17.07 -11.62
N LYS A 214 9.21 15.79 -11.98
CA LYS A 214 9.04 14.67 -11.06
C LYS A 214 10.41 14.19 -10.59
N ARG A 215 10.61 14.17 -9.28
CA ARG A 215 11.76 13.50 -8.64
C ARG A 215 11.44 12.02 -8.50
N ARG A 216 12.36 11.15 -8.96
CA ARG A 216 12.28 9.71 -8.75
C ARG A 216 13.68 9.17 -8.50
N VAL A 217 13.95 8.73 -7.27
CA VAL A 217 15.28 8.28 -6.86
C VAL A 217 15.18 7.26 -5.73
N GLN A 218 16.02 6.23 -5.77
CA GLN A 218 16.25 5.35 -4.63
C GLN A 218 17.22 6.01 -3.67
N VAL A 219 16.95 5.90 -2.39
CA VAL A 219 17.72 6.59 -1.35
C VAL A 219 17.95 5.70 -0.14
N LYS A 220 19.09 5.96 0.52
CA LYS A 220 19.39 5.48 1.86
C LYS A 220 19.55 6.70 2.77
N ALA A 221 18.98 6.63 3.94
CA ALA A 221 19.02 7.72 4.90
C ALA A 221 19.08 7.18 6.33
N THR A 222 19.48 8.05 7.25
CA THR A 222 19.44 7.77 8.69
C THR A 222 18.59 8.82 9.36
N VAL A 223 17.62 8.42 10.18
CA VAL A 223 16.78 9.36 10.92
C VAL A 223 17.65 10.20 11.85
N ALA A 224 17.53 11.52 11.72
CA ALA A 224 18.24 12.49 12.53
C ALA A 224 17.41 12.91 13.77
N ALA A 225 16.08 12.92 13.62
CA ALA A 225 15.17 13.46 14.60
C ALA A 225 14.93 12.50 15.77
N ALA A 226 14.97 13.04 16.99
CA ALA A 226 14.43 12.35 18.16
C ALA A 226 12.91 12.17 18.01
N PRO A 227 12.33 11.07 18.50
CA PRO A 227 12.96 10.02 19.31
C PRO A 227 13.49 8.82 18.50
N PHE A 228 13.60 8.92 17.19
CA PHE A 228 13.95 7.83 16.27
C PHE A 228 15.37 7.93 15.73
N ALA A 229 16.19 8.86 16.24
CA ALA A 229 17.54 9.10 15.76
C ALA A 229 18.36 7.79 15.68
N GLY A 230 19.04 7.61 14.55
CA GLY A 230 19.84 6.41 14.27
C GLY A 230 19.09 5.29 13.56
N ALA A 231 17.76 5.38 13.37
CA ALA A 231 17.04 4.40 12.56
C ALA A 231 17.47 4.50 11.10
N GLU A 232 17.84 3.37 10.52
CA GLU A 232 18.25 3.30 9.11
C GLU A 232 17.03 3.15 8.20
N LEU A 233 17.03 3.90 7.11
CA LEU A 233 15.98 3.92 6.12
C LEU A 233 16.55 3.54 4.75
N GLU A 234 15.83 2.69 4.05
CA GLU A 234 16.09 2.39 2.64
C GLU A 234 14.76 2.43 1.89
N GLY A 235 14.69 3.23 0.83
CA GLY A 235 13.44 3.43 0.12
C GLY A 235 13.61 4.27 -1.13
N TYR A 236 12.56 4.97 -1.51
CA TYR A 236 12.57 5.82 -2.69
C TYR A 236 11.75 7.09 -2.48
N GLU A 237 12.06 8.10 -3.26
CA GLU A 237 11.25 9.30 -3.41
C GLU A 237 10.57 9.33 -4.77
N ILE A 238 9.30 9.67 -4.78
CA ILE A 238 8.53 9.87 -5.99
C ILE A 238 7.50 10.97 -5.76
N HIS A 239 7.85 12.21 -6.11
CA HIS A 239 6.97 13.35 -5.88
C HIS A 239 7.16 14.43 -6.93
N THR A 240 6.17 15.31 -7.07
CA THR A 240 6.22 16.59 -7.74
C THR A 240 6.36 17.69 -6.70
N GLY A 241 6.94 18.83 -7.11
CA GLY A 241 7.15 19.96 -6.24
C GLY A 241 8.41 19.90 -5.39
N VAL A 242 8.80 21.08 -4.94
CA VAL A 242 9.95 21.32 -4.07
C VAL A 242 9.45 21.88 -2.76
N THR A 243 9.90 21.29 -1.63
CA THR A 243 9.56 21.76 -0.30
C THR A 243 10.77 22.41 0.35
N GLU A 244 10.62 23.67 0.72
CA GLU A 244 11.55 24.40 1.58
C GLU A 244 11.14 24.16 3.04
N ALA A 245 12.10 23.75 3.87
CA ALA A 245 11.90 23.45 5.27
C ALA A 245 12.82 24.30 6.16
N GLU A 246 12.23 25.07 7.07
CA GLU A 246 12.96 25.88 8.07
C GLU A 246 13.18 25.13 9.39
N GLY A 247 12.64 23.90 9.54
CA GLY A 247 12.73 23.07 10.74
C GLY A 247 13.95 22.15 10.77
N GLU A 248 14.01 21.31 11.82
CA GLU A 248 14.98 20.22 11.89
C GLU A 248 14.67 19.16 10.83
N PRO A 249 15.68 18.55 10.20
CA PRO A 249 15.44 17.46 9.24
C PRO A 249 14.90 16.23 9.97
N PHE A 250 14.04 15.49 9.30
CA PHE A 250 13.61 14.18 9.77
C PHE A 250 14.76 13.17 9.65
N ALA A 251 15.47 13.18 8.53
CA ALA A 251 16.58 12.30 8.26
C ALA A 251 17.71 13.00 7.49
N HIS A 252 18.86 12.34 7.41
CA HIS A 252 19.94 12.68 6.49
C HIS A 252 20.16 11.58 5.49
N TYR A 253 20.28 11.94 4.22
CA TYR A 253 20.71 11.01 3.17
C TYR A 253 22.15 10.57 3.39
N SER A 254 22.55 9.46 2.77
CA SER A 254 23.91 8.94 2.84
C SER A 254 24.98 9.90 2.28
N ASP A 255 24.58 10.84 1.42
CA ASP A 255 25.44 11.92 0.89
C ASP A 255 25.50 13.18 1.80
N GLY A 256 24.82 13.16 2.95
CA GLY A 256 24.74 14.26 3.90
C GLY A 256 23.62 15.27 3.62
N GLY A 257 22.82 15.07 2.59
CA GLY A 257 21.65 15.91 2.29
C GLY A 257 20.60 15.84 3.40
N ARG A 258 19.81 16.91 3.54
CA ARG A 258 18.69 16.96 4.51
C ARG A 258 17.43 16.43 3.87
N GLU A 259 16.66 15.66 4.65
CA GLU A 259 15.39 15.08 4.23
C GLU A 259 14.31 15.35 5.27
N GLY A 260 13.10 15.73 4.77
CA GLY A 260 11.93 15.93 5.61
C GLY A 260 12.03 17.09 6.57
N CYS A 261 11.10 17.13 7.52
CA CYS A 261 11.02 18.17 8.55
C CYS A 261 10.37 17.64 9.81
N VAL A 262 10.79 18.16 10.96
CA VAL A 262 10.21 17.83 12.27
C VAL A 262 9.91 19.07 13.06
N GLN A 263 8.77 19.07 13.74
CA GLN A 263 8.41 20.08 14.74
C GLN A 263 7.59 19.42 15.87
N GLY A 264 8.20 19.33 17.04
CA GLY A 264 7.56 18.72 18.20
C GLY A 264 7.23 17.25 18.00
N ASN A 265 5.93 16.93 17.97
CA ASN A 265 5.40 15.59 17.72
C ASN A 265 4.91 15.39 16.28
N VAL A 266 5.28 16.26 15.36
CA VAL A 266 4.91 16.20 13.96
C VAL A 266 6.15 15.93 13.11
N PHE A 267 6.05 14.92 12.27
CA PHE A 267 7.12 14.42 11.41
C PHE A 267 6.65 14.42 9.96
N GLY A 268 7.50 14.82 9.05
CA GLY A 268 7.21 14.80 7.62
C GLY A 268 8.40 14.29 6.81
N THR A 269 8.15 13.46 5.81
CA THR A 269 9.17 12.84 4.96
C THR A 269 8.66 12.62 3.54
N TYR A 270 9.55 12.66 2.56
CA TYR A 270 9.27 12.23 1.18
C TYR A 270 9.53 10.76 0.93
N LEU A 271 10.17 10.07 1.89
CA LEU A 271 10.59 8.70 1.75
C LEU A 271 9.39 7.73 1.75
N HIS A 272 9.28 6.93 0.69
CA HIS A 272 8.45 5.74 0.63
C HIS A 272 9.28 4.51 0.99
N GLY A 273 8.64 3.48 1.56
CA GLY A 273 9.34 2.31 2.08
C GLY A 273 10.05 2.56 3.41
N LEU A 274 9.76 3.68 4.09
CA LEU A 274 10.45 4.12 5.31
C LEU A 274 10.37 3.11 6.47
N PHE A 275 9.43 2.19 6.44
CA PHE A 275 9.25 1.16 7.47
C PHE A 275 9.82 -0.21 7.06
N ASP A 276 10.28 -0.39 5.81
CA ASP A 276 10.65 -1.69 5.25
C ASP A 276 11.87 -2.33 5.93
N THR A 277 12.84 -1.51 6.38
CA THR A 277 14.00 -2.01 7.14
C THR A 277 13.63 -2.53 8.52
N GLY A 278 12.43 -2.18 9.04
CA GLY A 278 11.98 -2.51 10.38
C GLY A 278 12.55 -1.62 11.50
N THR A 279 13.68 -0.94 11.28
CA THR A 279 14.35 -0.14 12.32
C THR A 279 13.51 1.03 12.81
N LEU A 280 12.87 1.76 11.88
CA LEU A 280 11.95 2.83 12.25
C LEU A 280 10.65 2.29 12.84
N THR A 281 10.14 1.15 12.36
CA THR A 281 8.94 0.50 12.89
C THR A 281 9.11 0.17 14.37
N GLU A 282 10.23 -0.47 14.73
CA GLU A 282 10.58 -0.81 16.12
C GLU A 282 10.78 0.44 16.99
N ALA A 283 11.51 1.43 16.47
CA ALA A 283 11.74 2.67 17.20
C ALA A 283 10.42 3.42 17.50
N LEU A 284 9.52 3.46 16.51
CA LEU A 284 8.20 4.08 16.61
C LEU A 284 7.30 3.33 17.60
N ALA A 285 7.17 2.01 17.45
CA ALA A 285 6.36 1.18 18.34
C ALA A 285 6.85 1.27 19.78
N GLY A 286 8.17 1.13 20.01
CA GLY A 286 8.78 1.26 21.33
C GLY A 286 8.58 2.66 21.94
N TRP A 287 8.63 3.72 21.13
CA TRP A 287 8.34 5.06 21.62
C TRP A 287 6.87 5.24 21.99
N LEU A 288 5.93 4.76 21.18
CA LEU A 288 4.50 4.80 21.48
C LEU A 288 4.16 3.99 22.73
N CYS A 289 4.76 2.80 22.89
CA CYS A 289 4.64 1.98 24.11
C CYS A 289 5.06 2.76 25.35
N ARG A 290 6.25 3.38 25.33
CA ARG A 290 6.74 4.21 26.47
C ARG A 290 5.81 5.36 26.79
N ARG A 291 5.23 6.03 25.78
CA ARG A 291 4.25 7.12 25.97
C ARG A 291 2.96 6.61 26.65
N LYS A 292 2.57 5.37 26.37
CA LYS A 292 1.34 4.75 26.89
C LYS A 292 1.57 3.91 28.16
N GLY A 293 2.83 3.77 28.60
CA GLY A 293 3.18 2.95 29.76
C GLY A 293 3.05 1.44 29.53
N ILE A 294 3.28 0.99 28.29
CA ILE A 294 3.24 -0.41 27.86
C ILE A 294 4.68 -0.92 27.77
N ASP A 295 4.93 -2.14 28.23
CA ASP A 295 6.22 -2.82 28.06
C ASP A 295 6.31 -3.39 26.63
N PRO A 296 7.30 -2.99 25.80
CA PRO A 296 7.45 -3.50 24.45
C PRO A 296 8.10 -4.89 24.37
N SER A 297 8.51 -5.51 25.50
CA SER A 297 9.35 -6.73 25.51
C SER A 297 8.71 -7.98 24.91
N ASP A 298 7.41 -7.97 24.65
CA ASP A 298 6.67 -9.15 24.16
C ASP A 298 6.51 -9.19 22.62
N ALA A 299 7.14 -8.28 21.88
CA ALA A 299 6.94 -8.14 20.45
C ALA A 299 8.24 -8.28 19.65
N ALA A 300 8.47 -9.46 19.09
CA ALA A 300 9.51 -9.64 18.06
C ALA A 300 8.93 -9.42 16.66
N LEU A 301 9.49 -8.49 15.89
CA LEU A 301 9.20 -8.35 14.46
C LEU A 301 9.95 -9.37 13.63
N ILE A 302 9.26 -9.89 12.62
CA ILE A 302 9.91 -10.54 11.48
C ILE A 302 10.32 -9.42 10.51
N PRO A 303 11.59 -9.36 10.07
CA PRO A 303 12.01 -8.38 9.06
C PRO A 303 11.10 -8.45 7.82
N MET A 304 10.73 -7.30 7.25
CA MET A 304 9.76 -7.26 6.14
C MET A 304 10.22 -8.07 4.92
N GLU A 305 11.52 -8.10 4.63
CA GLU A 305 12.08 -8.91 3.56
C GLU A 305 11.84 -10.41 3.79
N GLU A 306 12.06 -10.89 5.02
CA GLU A 306 11.78 -12.27 5.41
C GLU A 306 10.28 -12.58 5.34
N TYR A 307 9.43 -11.66 5.79
CA TYR A 307 7.98 -11.82 5.70
C TYR A 307 7.51 -11.90 4.24
N ARG A 308 7.98 -11.00 3.37
CA ARG A 308 7.68 -11.04 1.93
C ARG A 308 8.12 -12.36 1.30
N ARG A 309 9.32 -12.82 1.63
CA ARG A 309 9.82 -14.11 1.14
C ARG A 309 8.87 -15.25 1.53
N GLN A 310 8.45 -15.32 2.79
CA GLN A 310 7.50 -16.33 3.26
C GLN A 310 6.17 -16.25 2.50
N GLN A 311 5.64 -15.05 2.23
CA GLN A 311 4.41 -14.88 1.46
C GLN A 311 4.56 -15.34 -0.01
N PHE A 312 5.69 -15.04 -0.64
CA PHE A 312 5.99 -15.53 -1.99
C PHE A 312 6.19 -17.04 -2.02
N ASP A 313 6.79 -17.64 -1.00
CA ASP A 313 6.93 -19.10 -0.90
C ASP A 313 5.55 -19.76 -0.78
N ILE A 314 4.64 -19.24 0.05
CA ILE A 314 3.27 -19.71 0.16
C ILE A 314 2.54 -19.60 -1.19
N LEU A 315 2.69 -18.49 -1.90
CA LEU A 315 2.11 -18.32 -3.24
C LEU A 315 2.69 -19.35 -4.22
N ALA A 316 4.01 -19.48 -4.27
CA ALA A 316 4.70 -20.38 -5.19
C ALA A 316 4.30 -21.84 -4.96
N ASP A 317 4.24 -22.28 -3.70
CA ASP A 317 3.83 -23.63 -3.33
C ASP A 317 2.35 -23.87 -3.64
N GLY A 318 1.48 -22.91 -3.34
CA GLY A 318 0.07 -22.98 -3.66
C GLY A 318 -0.20 -23.07 -5.17
N VAL A 319 0.48 -22.26 -5.97
CA VAL A 319 0.39 -22.27 -7.43
C VAL A 319 0.97 -23.58 -7.98
N ARG A 320 2.15 -24.01 -7.54
CA ARG A 320 2.82 -25.23 -7.99
C ARG A 320 1.99 -26.48 -7.67
N GLY A 321 1.37 -26.50 -6.49
CA GLY A 321 0.49 -27.61 -6.09
C GLY A 321 -0.83 -27.69 -6.86
N ALA A 322 -1.26 -26.60 -7.48
CA ALA A 322 -2.51 -26.50 -8.23
C ALA A 322 -2.37 -26.66 -9.77
N LEU A 323 -1.12 -26.61 -10.27
CA LEU A 323 -0.84 -26.74 -11.71
C LEU A 323 -0.27 -28.12 -12.07
N ASP A 324 -0.60 -28.59 -13.28
CA ASP A 324 0.18 -29.63 -13.94
C ASP A 324 1.53 -29.06 -14.41
N MET A 325 2.52 -29.13 -13.53
CA MET A 325 3.84 -28.56 -13.79
C MET A 325 4.57 -29.25 -14.95
N ASP A 326 4.27 -30.53 -15.24
CA ASP A 326 4.85 -31.23 -16.37
C ASP A 326 4.30 -30.65 -17.70
N ALA A 327 3.01 -30.36 -17.76
CA ALA A 327 2.40 -29.66 -18.89
C ALA A 327 2.93 -28.25 -19.06
N VAL A 328 3.15 -27.52 -17.95
CA VAL A 328 3.73 -26.17 -17.96
C VAL A 328 5.15 -26.21 -18.53
N TYR A 329 6.02 -27.11 -18.04
CA TYR A 329 7.41 -27.23 -18.53
C TYR A 329 7.45 -27.66 -20.00
N ALA A 330 6.59 -28.59 -20.40
CA ALA A 330 6.47 -28.99 -21.79
C ALA A 330 6.05 -27.83 -22.72
N ALA A 331 5.12 -26.96 -22.25
CA ALA A 331 4.70 -25.77 -22.98
C ALA A 331 5.83 -24.73 -23.12
N MET A 332 6.75 -24.69 -22.16
CA MET A 332 7.97 -23.84 -22.18
C MET A 332 9.10 -24.43 -23.03
N GLY A 333 8.96 -25.67 -23.55
CA GLY A 333 10.04 -26.37 -24.26
C GLY A 333 11.17 -26.83 -23.34
N MET A 334 10.90 -26.99 -22.04
CA MET A 334 11.86 -27.48 -21.05
C MET A 334 11.65 -29.01 -20.86
N GLU A 335 12.73 -29.77 -21.00
CA GLU A 335 12.72 -31.18 -20.63
C GLU A 335 12.78 -31.35 -19.10
N LYS A 336 12.11 -32.39 -18.61
CA LYS A 336 12.15 -32.74 -17.19
C LYS A 336 13.62 -33.06 -16.81
N ARG A 337 14.22 -32.28 -15.91
CA ARG A 337 15.52 -32.60 -15.32
C ARG A 337 15.39 -33.60 -14.21
#